data_5ecba35460958a218b3407d28326070f
#
_entry.id   5ecba35460958a218b3407d28326070f
#
_cell.length_a   1.000
_cell.length_b   1.000
_cell.length_c   1.000
_cell.angle_alpha   90.00
_cell.angle_beta   90.00
_cell.angle_gamma   90.00
#
_symmetry.space_group_name_H-M   'P 1'
#
loop_
_entity.id
_entity.type
_entity.pdbx_description
1 polymer ?
#
loop_
_entity_poly.entity_id
_entity_poly.type
_entity_poly.pdbx_seq_one_letter_code
_entity_poly.pdbx_strand_id
1 'polypeptide(L)'
;MHALITGAGQIGTQLARELSAAGHEVTVLRRGTGAVPGARVISGDAGDRDSLRAIATGTATETSTIDVIFHCIHAAYSAPVWRRELPQRELAVMDIAAELDVPVVFPESVYAYGRGAAQLHEHLPLAPVSPLGEVRAELLAARAAHPARTASVIASDLVGPTATAQSSVVLGMVFTPSAAGRGAWVLGDPDAPHAVTTIPDLARAMIAAIPLASTGDTRLTAPTDTARSQRQMAADAARVAGKPQRTTHRIPGALFALAGPFSPMMREMQHQRYLWAAPSVIVPGRLTTELGLEPTPWEDTLVEWHGGRAVDPAHR
;
A
#
# COMPACT_ATOMS: atom_id res chain seq x y z
N MET A 1 -21.02 6.47 -8.81
CA MET A 1 -19.86 7.22 -9.32
C MET A 1 -19.08 6.37 -10.30
N HIS A 2 -18.32 7.03 -11.20
CA HIS A 2 -17.38 6.37 -12.10
C HIS A 2 -15.94 6.62 -11.60
N ALA A 3 -15.25 5.57 -11.21
CA ALA A 3 -13.89 5.64 -10.67
C ALA A 3 -12.86 5.20 -11.70
N LEU A 4 -11.79 5.97 -11.88
CA LEU A 4 -10.61 5.57 -12.61
C LEU A 4 -9.53 5.09 -11.63
N ILE A 5 -9.09 3.85 -11.79
CA ILE A 5 -7.98 3.30 -11.03
C ILE A 5 -6.77 3.18 -11.97
N THR A 6 -5.69 3.88 -11.67
CA THR A 6 -4.43 3.71 -12.39
C THR A 6 -3.55 2.73 -11.64
N GLY A 7 -3.31 1.56 -12.25
CA GLY A 7 -2.56 0.45 -11.68
C GLY A 7 -3.44 -0.64 -11.06
N ALA A 8 -3.30 -1.88 -11.56
CA ALA A 8 -4.01 -3.08 -11.10
C ALA A 8 -3.07 -4.02 -10.32
N GLY A 9 -2.35 -3.47 -9.35
CA GLY A 9 -1.63 -4.24 -8.35
C GLY A 9 -2.54 -4.68 -7.21
N GLN A 10 -1.96 -5.09 -6.07
CA GLN A 10 -2.71 -5.56 -4.91
C GLN A 10 -3.76 -4.56 -4.41
N ILE A 11 -3.44 -3.26 -4.34
CA ILE A 11 -4.36 -2.22 -3.87
C ILE A 11 -5.43 -1.91 -4.94
N GLY A 12 -5.02 -1.64 -6.17
CA GLY A 12 -5.96 -1.30 -7.24
C GLY A 12 -6.95 -2.43 -7.57
N THR A 13 -6.54 -3.69 -7.47
CA THR A 13 -7.44 -4.84 -7.61
C THR A 13 -8.47 -4.91 -6.48
N GLN A 14 -8.06 -4.63 -5.24
CA GLN A 14 -8.99 -4.61 -4.12
C GLN A 14 -9.97 -3.43 -4.23
N LEU A 15 -9.49 -2.24 -4.58
CA LEU A 15 -10.35 -1.07 -4.84
C LEU A 15 -11.41 -1.38 -5.91
N ALA A 16 -11.01 -2.02 -7.01
CA ALA A 16 -11.95 -2.41 -8.06
C ALA A 16 -13.05 -3.34 -7.54
N ARG A 17 -12.70 -4.30 -6.68
CA ARG A 17 -13.66 -5.20 -6.02
C ARG A 17 -14.64 -4.46 -5.11
N GLU A 18 -14.13 -3.60 -4.21
CA GLU A 18 -14.94 -2.83 -3.27
C GLU A 18 -15.92 -1.89 -4.01
N LEU A 19 -15.42 -1.13 -4.97
CA LEU A 19 -16.21 -0.19 -5.74
C LEU A 19 -17.28 -0.89 -6.59
N SER A 20 -16.91 -1.97 -7.28
CA SER A 20 -17.85 -2.76 -8.08
C SER A 20 -18.92 -3.43 -7.21
N ALA A 21 -18.55 -3.98 -6.05
CA ALA A 21 -19.52 -4.56 -5.11
C ALA A 21 -20.51 -3.52 -4.57
N ALA A 22 -20.08 -2.24 -4.47
CA ALA A 22 -20.94 -1.12 -4.11
C ALA A 22 -21.77 -0.55 -5.30
N GLY A 23 -21.71 -1.18 -6.48
CA GLY A 23 -22.46 -0.76 -7.67
C GLY A 23 -21.89 0.44 -8.41
N HIS A 24 -20.60 0.75 -8.21
CA HIS A 24 -19.93 1.84 -8.92
C HIS A 24 -19.37 1.36 -10.27
N GLU A 25 -19.30 2.27 -11.25
CA GLU A 25 -18.59 2.04 -12.50
C GLU A 25 -17.08 2.16 -12.26
N VAL A 26 -16.31 1.18 -12.73
CA VAL A 26 -14.86 1.13 -12.50
C VAL A 26 -14.12 0.93 -13.80
N THR A 27 -13.25 1.85 -14.12
CA THR A 27 -12.25 1.74 -15.20
C THR A 27 -10.87 1.58 -14.61
N VAL A 28 -10.11 0.59 -15.08
CA VAL A 28 -8.73 0.32 -14.64
C VAL A 28 -7.78 0.56 -15.80
N LEU A 29 -6.85 1.51 -15.64
CA LEU A 29 -5.75 1.75 -16.56
C LEU A 29 -4.50 0.99 -16.09
N ARG A 30 -3.98 0.10 -16.94
CA ARG A 30 -2.76 -0.69 -16.66
C ARG A 30 -2.00 -1.00 -17.95
N ARG A 31 -0.70 -1.30 -17.86
CA ARG A 31 0.12 -1.65 -19.04
C ARG A 31 -0.20 -3.01 -19.66
N GLY A 32 -0.81 -3.92 -18.93
CA GLY A 32 -1.18 -5.25 -19.41
C GLY A 32 -2.67 -5.34 -19.72
N THR A 33 -3.08 -6.43 -20.40
CA THR A 33 -4.46 -6.69 -20.82
C THR A 33 -5.21 -7.64 -19.90
N GLY A 34 -4.61 -8.12 -18.81
CA GLY A 34 -5.26 -9.06 -17.87
C GLY A 34 -6.52 -8.45 -17.25
N ALA A 35 -7.59 -9.26 -17.17
CA ALA A 35 -8.85 -8.85 -16.57
C ALA A 35 -8.71 -8.47 -15.09
N VAL A 36 -9.50 -7.50 -14.65
CA VAL A 36 -9.70 -7.15 -13.24
C VAL A 36 -11.18 -7.36 -12.93
N PRO A 37 -11.53 -8.23 -11.97
CA PRO A 37 -12.93 -8.51 -11.67
C PRO A 37 -13.71 -7.25 -11.31
N GLY A 38 -14.86 -7.05 -11.93
CA GLY A 38 -15.74 -5.93 -11.67
C GLY A 38 -15.31 -4.61 -12.33
N ALA A 39 -14.30 -4.60 -13.21
CA ALA A 39 -13.81 -3.38 -13.85
C ALA A 39 -13.64 -3.53 -15.37
N ARG A 40 -13.83 -2.42 -16.07
CA ARG A 40 -13.38 -2.27 -17.46
C ARG A 40 -11.87 -2.03 -17.45
N VAL A 41 -11.10 -2.84 -18.16
CA VAL A 41 -9.64 -2.71 -18.25
C VAL A 41 -9.25 -2.03 -19.56
N ILE A 42 -8.41 -1.00 -19.45
CA ILE A 42 -7.79 -0.31 -20.58
C ILE A 42 -6.28 -0.50 -20.47
N SER A 43 -5.68 -0.90 -21.60
CA SER A 43 -4.22 -1.01 -21.69
C SER A 43 -3.62 0.35 -22.07
N GLY A 44 -2.69 0.86 -21.26
CA GLY A 44 -2.02 2.15 -21.50
C GLY A 44 -1.03 2.52 -20.39
N ASP A 45 -0.37 3.65 -20.57
CA ASP A 45 0.53 4.25 -19.58
C ASP A 45 -0.11 5.52 -18.98
N ALA A 46 -0.18 5.58 -17.66
CA ALA A 46 -0.71 6.76 -16.94
C ALA A 46 0.19 8.00 -17.06
N GLY A 47 1.41 7.86 -17.56
CA GLY A 47 2.29 8.98 -17.91
C GLY A 47 1.95 9.63 -19.26
N ASP A 48 1.14 8.98 -20.10
CA ASP A 48 0.61 9.54 -21.34
C ASP A 48 -0.64 10.38 -21.04
N ARG A 49 -0.47 11.70 -20.99
CA ARG A 49 -1.52 12.66 -20.60
C ARG A 49 -2.71 12.68 -21.57
N ASP A 50 -2.47 12.55 -22.88
CA ASP A 50 -3.54 12.60 -23.86
C ASP A 50 -4.41 11.33 -23.79
N SER A 51 -3.78 10.18 -23.67
CA SER A 51 -4.47 8.90 -23.44
C SER A 51 -5.23 8.93 -22.11
N LEU A 52 -4.60 9.40 -21.04
CA LEU A 52 -5.23 9.50 -19.71
C LEU A 52 -6.44 10.45 -19.74
N ARG A 53 -6.34 11.60 -20.41
CA ARG A 53 -7.46 12.56 -20.59
C ARG A 53 -8.61 11.93 -21.36
N ALA A 54 -8.34 11.25 -22.48
CA ALA A 54 -9.37 10.61 -23.27
C ALA A 54 -10.12 9.50 -22.49
N ILE A 55 -9.41 8.79 -21.62
CA ILE A 55 -10.01 7.81 -20.72
C ILE A 55 -10.85 8.51 -19.65
N ALA A 56 -10.31 9.53 -18.99
CA ALA A 56 -10.96 10.24 -17.91
C ALA A 56 -12.23 10.99 -18.32
N THR A 57 -12.24 11.54 -19.54
CA THR A 57 -13.43 12.19 -20.12
C THR A 57 -14.45 11.20 -20.71
N GLY A 58 -14.12 9.92 -20.77
CA GLY A 58 -14.97 8.89 -21.37
C GLY A 58 -14.92 8.84 -22.91
N THR A 59 -14.17 9.73 -23.58
CA THR A 59 -14.12 9.78 -25.05
C THR A 59 -13.46 8.55 -25.68
N ALA A 60 -12.51 7.92 -24.98
CA ALA A 60 -11.86 6.68 -25.41
C ALA A 60 -12.67 5.42 -25.07
N THR A 61 -13.70 5.52 -24.24
CA THR A 61 -14.38 4.38 -23.62
C THR A 61 -15.88 4.39 -23.85
N GLU A 62 -16.42 5.46 -24.43
CA GLU A 62 -17.88 5.70 -24.58
C GLU A 62 -18.61 5.56 -23.22
N THR A 63 -17.97 6.08 -22.16
CA THR A 63 -18.49 6.08 -20.79
C THR A 63 -18.73 7.51 -20.30
N SER A 64 -19.25 7.65 -19.08
CA SER A 64 -19.33 8.96 -18.41
C SER A 64 -17.93 9.46 -18.05
N THR A 65 -17.80 10.79 -17.87
CA THR A 65 -16.63 11.37 -17.21
C THR A 65 -16.46 10.79 -15.82
N ILE A 66 -15.22 10.58 -15.39
CA ILE A 66 -14.92 10.05 -14.07
C ILE A 66 -15.25 11.05 -12.96
N ASP A 67 -15.52 10.52 -11.77
CA ASP A 67 -15.78 11.31 -10.54
C ASP A 67 -14.55 11.34 -9.61
N VAL A 68 -13.62 10.39 -9.75
CA VAL A 68 -12.43 10.25 -8.91
C VAL A 68 -11.33 9.45 -9.59
N ILE A 69 -10.06 9.74 -9.24
CA ILE A 69 -8.91 8.93 -9.63
C ILE A 69 -8.28 8.29 -8.37
N PHE A 70 -8.09 6.97 -8.40
CA PHE A 70 -7.25 6.26 -7.44
C PHE A 70 -5.91 5.92 -8.11
N HIS A 71 -4.83 6.56 -7.68
CA HIS A 71 -3.51 6.34 -8.28
C HIS A 71 -2.71 5.28 -7.51
N CYS A 72 -2.76 4.03 -7.98
CA CYS A 72 -2.16 2.86 -7.33
C CYS A 72 -0.91 2.32 -8.07
N ILE A 73 -0.33 3.10 -8.99
CA ILE A 73 0.87 2.69 -9.72
C ILE A 73 2.06 2.68 -8.77
N HIS A 74 2.84 1.61 -8.88
CA HIS A 74 4.10 1.45 -8.19
C HIS A 74 5.21 1.06 -9.19
N ALA A 75 6.47 1.25 -8.79
CA ALA A 75 7.65 0.87 -9.57
C ALA A 75 8.46 -0.18 -8.81
N ALA A 76 9.48 -0.75 -9.46
CA ALA A 76 10.38 -1.70 -8.84
C ALA A 76 11.00 -1.13 -7.56
N TYR A 77 11.17 -1.95 -6.51
CA TYR A 77 11.60 -1.53 -5.18
C TYR A 77 13.05 -1.05 -5.17
N SER A 78 13.25 0.19 -5.60
CA SER A 78 14.55 0.84 -5.76
C SER A 78 14.36 2.36 -5.80
N ALA A 79 15.04 3.11 -4.95
CA ALA A 79 14.91 4.56 -4.88
C ALA A 79 15.27 5.28 -6.20
N PRO A 80 16.33 4.91 -6.94
CA PRO A 80 16.59 5.49 -8.27
C PRO A 80 15.47 5.24 -9.28
N VAL A 81 14.84 4.06 -9.24
CA VAL A 81 13.70 3.74 -10.13
C VAL A 81 12.48 4.56 -9.76
N TRP A 82 12.16 4.66 -8.47
CA TRP A 82 11.04 5.47 -7.99
C TRP A 82 11.20 6.94 -8.37
N ARG A 83 12.38 7.53 -8.13
CA ARG A 83 12.66 8.95 -8.47
C ARG A 83 12.55 9.23 -9.97
N ARG A 84 12.86 8.25 -10.82
CA ARG A 84 12.72 8.37 -12.27
C ARG A 84 11.28 8.22 -12.75
N GLU A 85 10.51 7.30 -12.15
CA GLU A 85 9.24 6.84 -12.73
C GLU A 85 7.99 7.41 -12.07
N LEU A 86 8.00 7.60 -10.74
CA LEU A 86 6.78 7.98 -10.03
C LEU A 86 6.38 9.44 -10.22
N PRO A 87 7.29 10.44 -10.16
CA PRO A 87 6.90 11.85 -10.22
C PRO A 87 6.13 12.22 -11.49
N GLN A 88 6.56 11.74 -12.64
CA GLN A 88 5.90 12.06 -13.94
C GLN A 88 4.50 11.45 -14.01
N ARG A 89 4.30 10.23 -13.48
CA ARG A 89 2.99 9.58 -13.49
C ARG A 89 2.01 10.24 -12.53
N GLU A 90 2.48 10.61 -11.33
CA GLU A 90 1.65 11.34 -10.36
C GLU A 90 1.28 12.73 -10.89
N LEU A 91 2.24 13.44 -11.50
CA LEU A 91 1.99 14.75 -12.10
C LEU A 91 0.95 14.68 -13.21
N ALA A 92 1.07 13.73 -14.14
CA ALA A 92 0.11 13.55 -15.21
C ALA A 92 -1.32 13.31 -14.70
N VAL A 93 -1.46 12.47 -13.66
CA VAL A 93 -2.74 12.17 -13.01
C VAL A 93 -3.31 13.40 -12.31
N MET A 94 -2.49 14.15 -11.56
CA MET A 94 -2.93 15.38 -10.88
C MET A 94 -3.32 16.49 -11.85
N ASP A 95 -2.60 16.64 -12.95
CA ASP A 95 -2.94 17.61 -14.00
C ASP A 95 -4.33 17.34 -14.59
N ILE A 96 -4.62 16.10 -14.97
CA ILE A 96 -5.92 15.70 -15.51
C ILE A 96 -7.03 15.85 -14.45
N ALA A 97 -6.74 15.50 -13.20
CA ALA A 97 -7.69 15.67 -12.11
C ALA A 97 -8.02 17.14 -11.86
N ALA A 98 -7.04 18.04 -11.93
CA ALA A 98 -7.26 19.48 -11.80
C ALA A 98 -8.05 20.04 -12.98
N GLU A 99 -7.80 19.59 -14.22
CA GLU A 99 -8.55 19.98 -15.41
C GLU A 99 -10.04 19.60 -15.32
N LEU A 100 -10.34 18.45 -14.70
CA LEU A 100 -11.70 17.91 -14.57
C LEU A 100 -12.38 18.25 -13.24
N ASP A 101 -11.68 18.94 -12.35
CA ASP A 101 -12.10 19.21 -10.96
C ASP A 101 -12.54 17.95 -10.17
N VAL A 102 -11.79 16.85 -10.34
CA VAL A 102 -12.03 15.59 -9.62
C VAL A 102 -10.91 15.32 -8.62
N PRO A 103 -11.19 14.65 -7.49
CA PRO A 103 -10.16 14.31 -6.50
C PRO A 103 -9.26 13.16 -6.97
N VAL A 104 -8.01 13.16 -6.47
CA VAL A 104 -7.08 12.03 -6.56
C VAL A 104 -6.80 11.47 -5.18
N VAL A 105 -6.91 10.16 -5.02
CA VAL A 105 -6.57 9.47 -3.79
C VAL A 105 -5.38 8.54 -4.03
N PHE A 106 -4.34 8.71 -3.20
CA PHE A 106 -3.10 7.95 -3.26
C PHE A 106 -2.97 7.02 -2.05
N PRO A 107 -2.57 5.75 -2.22
CA PRO A 107 -2.01 4.98 -1.12
C PRO A 107 -0.61 5.52 -0.80
N GLU A 108 -0.30 5.66 0.49
CA GLU A 108 0.99 6.16 0.93
C GLU A 108 1.61 5.23 1.98
N SER A 109 2.95 5.22 2.04
CA SER A 109 3.72 4.44 2.99
C SER A 109 4.20 5.28 4.18
N VAL A 110 4.65 4.61 5.24
CA VAL A 110 5.24 5.25 6.42
C VAL A 110 6.67 5.81 6.17
N TYR A 111 7.27 5.57 5.00
CA TYR A 111 8.69 5.80 4.74
C TYR A 111 9.10 7.28 4.82
N ALA A 112 8.22 8.19 4.39
CA ALA A 112 8.49 9.63 4.43
C ALA A 112 8.63 10.20 5.85
N TYR A 113 8.14 9.47 6.86
CA TYR A 113 8.14 9.89 8.25
C TYR A 113 9.35 9.42 9.05
N GLY A 114 10.19 8.57 8.46
CA GLY A 114 11.42 8.07 9.07
C GLY A 114 11.17 7.48 10.46
N ARG A 115 11.92 7.95 11.48
CA ARG A 115 11.76 7.48 12.86
C ARG A 115 10.46 7.93 13.52
N GLY A 116 9.73 8.89 12.95
CA GLY A 116 8.39 9.28 13.38
C GLY A 116 7.36 8.16 13.22
N ALA A 117 7.64 7.16 12.38
CA ALA A 117 6.83 5.95 12.26
C ALA A 117 6.68 5.16 13.58
N ALA A 118 7.48 5.46 14.62
CA ALA A 118 7.32 4.86 15.94
C ALA A 118 5.95 5.13 16.55
N GLN A 119 5.36 6.30 16.27
CA GLN A 119 3.96 6.67 16.59
C GLN A 119 3.45 7.60 15.50
N LEU A 120 3.09 7.03 14.35
CA LEU A 120 2.70 7.79 13.18
C LEU A 120 1.27 8.32 13.33
N HIS A 121 1.11 9.62 13.20
CA HIS A 121 -0.17 10.32 13.09
C HIS A 121 -0.18 11.32 11.92
N GLU A 122 -1.34 11.76 11.48
CA GLU A 122 -1.56 12.52 10.24
C GLU A 122 -0.79 13.84 10.15
N HIS A 123 -0.49 14.46 11.30
CA HIS A 123 0.17 15.78 11.39
C HIS A 123 1.68 15.69 11.58
N LEU A 124 2.28 14.51 11.57
CA LEU A 124 3.72 14.40 11.71
C LEU A 124 4.45 15.10 10.54
N PRO A 125 5.56 15.81 10.86
CA PRO A 125 6.41 16.34 9.81
C PRO A 125 7.08 15.20 9.02
N LEU A 126 7.34 15.45 7.74
CA LEU A 126 8.14 14.55 6.92
C LEU A 126 9.60 14.64 7.40
N ALA A 127 10.18 13.49 7.73
CA ALA A 127 11.56 13.39 8.24
C ALA A 127 12.21 12.09 7.74
N PRO A 128 12.36 11.90 6.42
CA PRO A 128 12.88 10.67 5.83
C PRO A 128 14.31 10.40 6.28
N VAL A 129 14.64 9.11 6.48
CA VAL A 129 15.97 8.63 6.89
C VAL A 129 16.50 7.55 5.93
N SER A 130 15.86 7.39 4.80
CA SER A 130 16.23 6.42 3.77
C SER A 130 15.97 6.96 2.37
N PRO A 131 16.68 6.49 1.34
CA PRO A 131 16.48 6.94 -0.04
C PRO A 131 15.05 6.76 -0.56
N LEU A 132 14.37 5.65 -0.22
CA LEU A 132 12.95 5.45 -0.56
C LEU A 132 12.06 6.44 0.20
N GLY A 133 12.37 6.74 1.45
CA GLY A 133 11.65 7.74 2.25
C GLY A 133 11.79 9.14 1.68
N GLU A 134 12.97 9.52 1.19
CA GLU A 134 13.20 10.81 0.51
C GLU A 134 12.30 10.95 -0.72
N VAL A 135 12.23 9.92 -1.58
CA VAL A 135 11.35 9.94 -2.75
C VAL A 135 9.88 10.09 -2.34
N ARG A 136 9.44 9.40 -1.29
CA ARG A 136 8.06 9.57 -0.79
C ARG A 136 7.80 10.97 -0.25
N ALA A 137 8.76 11.56 0.47
CA ALA A 137 8.64 12.94 0.93
C ALA A 137 8.59 13.94 -0.24
N GLU A 138 9.40 13.73 -1.29
CA GLU A 138 9.36 14.52 -2.53
C GLU A 138 7.99 14.44 -3.22
N LEU A 139 7.39 13.25 -3.30
CA LEU A 139 6.06 13.04 -3.89
C LEU A 139 4.96 13.72 -3.06
N LEU A 140 4.97 13.56 -1.74
CA LEU A 140 4.03 14.24 -0.85
C LEU A 140 4.15 15.77 -0.94
N ALA A 141 5.36 16.32 -1.03
CA ALA A 141 5.57 17.74 -1.24
C ALA A 141 5.05 18.21 -2.60
N ALA A 142 5.22 17.42 -3.66
CA ALA A 142 4.69 17.72 -4.98
C ALA A 142 3.16 17.73 -4.99
N ARG A 143 2.50 16.76 -4.33
CA ARG A 143 1.03 16.73 -4.17
C ARG A 143 0.53 17.96 -3.42
N ALA A 144 1.20 18.33 -2.32
CA ALA A 144 0.84 19.50 -1.51
C ALA A 144 1.01 20.84 -2.27
N ALA A 145 1.92 20.91 -3.22
CA ALA A 145 2.15 22.10 -4.05
C ALA A 145 1.24 22.18 -5.31
N HIS A 146 0.54 21.08 -5.64
CA HIS A 146 -0.27 20.99 -6.85
C HIS A 146 -1.70 21.55 -6.63
N PRO A 147 -2.33 22.19 -7.62
CA PRO A 147 -3.70 22.71 -7.50
C PRO A 147 -4.79 21.63 -7.43
N ALA A 148 -4.53 20.39 -7.83
CA ALA A 148 -5.48 19.29 -7.71
C ALA A 148 -5.87 19.03 -6.26
N ARG A 149 -7.11 18.59 -6.03
CA ARG A 149 -7.55 18.09 -4.72
C ARG A 149 -7.02 16.69 -4.52
N THR A 150 -6.15 16.49 -3.53
CA THR A 150 -5.51 15.20 -3.26
C THR A 150 -5.73 14.72 -1.83
N ALA A 151 -5.72 13.40 -1.65
CA ALA A 151 -5.65 12.75 -0.36
C ALA A 151 -4.64 11.60 -0.41
N SER A 152 -3.74 11.57 0.58
CA SER A 152 -2.72 10.52 0.76
C SER A 152 -3.07 9.66 1.96
N VAL A 153 -3.46 8.40 1.72
CA VAL A 153 -3.88 7.46 2.77
C VAL A 153 -2.71 6.59 3.18
N ILE A 154 -2.20 6.83 4.38
CA ILE A 154 -0.97 6.22 4.91
C ILE A 154 -1.29 4.85 5.50
N ALA A 155 -0.57 3.83 5.04
CA ALA A 155 -0.63 2.46 5.54
C ALA A 155 0.77 1.95 5.90
N SER A 156 0.83 0.97 6.78
CA SER A 156 2.05 0.23 7.11
C SER A 156 2.22 -0.97 6.18
N ASP A 157 2.92 -2.03 6.64
CA ASP A 157 3.04 -3.26 5.86
C ASP A 157 1.68 -3.85 5.53
N LEU A 158 1.52 -4.26 4.28
CA LEU A 158 0.23 -4.70 3.75
C LEU A 158 0.08 -6.22 3.80
N VAL A 159 -1.09 -6.67 4.26
CA VAL A 159 -1.54 -8.06 4.16
C VAL A 159 -2.95 -8.13 3.59
N GLY A 160 -3.39 -9.28 3.14
CA GLY A 160 -4.76 -9.47 2.65
C GLY A 160 -4.84 -10.36 1.42
N PRO A 161 -6.04 -10.55 0.85
CA PRO A 161 -6.30 -11.55 -0.18
C PRO A 161 -5.61 -11.26 -1.52
N THR A 162 -5.22 -10.01 -1.78
CA THR A 162 -4.50 -9.62 -2.99
C THR A 162 -2.99 -9.45 -2.79
N ALA A 163 -2.49 -9.60 -1.54
CA ALA A 163 -1.07 -9.56 -1.23
C ALA A 163 -0.38 -10.89 -1.53
N THR A 164 0.88 -10.81 -1.93
CA THR A 164 1.72 -11.99 -2.18
C THR A 164 2.94 -11.99 -1.27
N ALA A 165 3.58 -13.13 -1.10
CA ALA A 165 4.83 -13.25 -0.33
C ALA A 165 5.97 -12.36 -0.90
N GLN A 166 5.91 -12.00 -2.18
CA GLN A 166 6.87 -11.12 -2.83
C GLN A 166 6.56 -9.63 -2.60
N SER A 167 5.30 -9.29 -2.33
CA SER A 167 4.85 -7.91 -2.14
C SER A 167 4.73 -7.47 -0.68
N SER A 168 4.88 -8.39 0.26
CA SER A 168 4.76 -8.14 1.70
C SER A 168 5.87 -8.84 2.48
N VAL A 169 6.63 -8.06 3.25
CA VAL A 169 7.67 -8.59 4.16
C VAL A 169 7.05 -9.50 5.20
N VAL A 170 5.90 -9.11 5.77
CA VAL A 170 5.18 -9.91 6.78
C VAL A 170 4.75 -11.25 6.20
N LEU A 171 4.12 -11.25 5.01
CA LEU A 171 3.69 -12.50 4.39
C LEU A 171 4.87 -13.40 4.01
N GLY A 172 5.90 -12.83 3.38
CA GLY A 172 7.04 -13.61 2.87
C GLY A 172 7.95 -14.16 3.97
N MET A 173 8.26 -13.35 4.95
CA MET A 173 9.28 -13.67 5.96
C MET A 173 8.71 -14.19 7.28
N VAL A 174 7.44 -13.87 7.58
CA VAL A 174 6.82 -14.23 8.87
C VAL A 174 5.71 -15.26 8.67
N PHE A 175 4.64 -14.92 7.98
CA PHE A 175 3.44 -15.78 7.90
C PHE A 175 3.69 -17.07 7.13
N THR A 176 4.23 -16.98 5.92
CA THR A 176 4.41 -18.15 5.05
C THR A 176 5.32 -19.23 5.66
N PRO A 177 6.52 -18.91 6.20
CA PRO A 177 7.34 -19.92 6.83
C PRO A 177 6.69 -20.48 8.11
N SER A 178 6.06 -19.66 8.95
CA SER A 178 5.42 -20.09 10.19
C SER A 178 4.23 -21.02 9.94
N ALA A 179 3.37 -20.70 8.98
CA ALA A 179 2.28 -21.58 8.58
C ALA A 179 2.73 -22.87 7.92
N ALA A 180 3.96 -22.93 7.43
CA ALA A 180 4.58 -24.16 6.94
C ALA A 180 5.29 -24.96 8.08
N GLY A 181 5.17 -24.54 9.35
CA GLY A 181 5.81 -25.16 10.49
C GLY A 181 7.32 -24.94 10.55
N ARG A 182 7.84 -23.90 9.88
CA ARG A 182 9.26 -23.50 9.87
C ARG A 182 9.49 -22.27 10.74
N GLY A 183 10.74 -22.06 11.17
CA GLY A 183 11.14 -20.82 11.84
C GLY A 183 11.09 -19.62 10.89
N ALA A 184 10.67 -18.45 11.39
CA ALA A 184 10.70 -17.20 10.64
C ALA A 184 12.07 -16.52 10.80
N TRP A 185 12.57 -15.92 9.71
CA TRP A 185 13.76 -15.07 9.70
C TRP A 185 13.32 -13.64 9.44
N VAL A 186 13.53 -12.74 10.41
CA VAL A 186 12.91 -11.42 10.45
C VAL A 186 13.92 -10.29 10.46
N LEU A 187 13.45 -9.12 10.04
CA LEU A 187 14.22 -7.89 10.03
C LEU A 187 14.22 -7.25 11.43
N GLY A 188 15.29 -6.57 11.78
CA GLY A 188 15.36 -5.74 12.99
C GLY A 188 15.20 -6.50 14.29
N ASP A 189 14.31 -6.03 15.16
CA ASP A 189 13.99 -6.63 16.45
C ASP A 189 12.70 -7.45 16.34
N PRO A 190 12.74 -8.78 16.58
CA PRO A 190 11.56 -9.62 16.49
C PRO A 190 10.47 -9.30 17.52
N ASP A 191 10.81 -8.56 18.57
CA ASP A 191 9.91 -8.20 19.66
C ASP A 191 9.36 -6.77 19.57
N ALA A 192 9.88 -5.93 18.67
CA ALA A 192 9.35 -4.58 18.44
C ALA A 192 7.95 -4.63 17.84
N PRO A 193 6.97 -3.85 18.36
CA PRO A 193 5.64 -3.74 17.79
C PRO A 193 5.70 -3.17 16.37
N HIS A 194 5.00 -3.79 15.44
CA HIS A 194 4.92 -3.36 14.05
C HIS A 194 3.47 -3.39 13.56
N ALA A 195 3.01 -2.27 13.04
CA ALA A 195 1.67 -2.15 12.49
C ALA A 195 1.57 -2.91 11.16
N VAL A 196 0.43 -3.55 10.94
CA VAL A 196 0.08 -4.23 9.69
C VAL A 196 -1.31 -3.77 9.28
N THR A 197 -1.43 -3.19 8.09
CA THR A 197 -2.69 -2.71 7.54
C THR A 197 -3.24 -3.74 6.56
N THR A 198 -4.52 -4.07 6.64
CA THR A 198 -5.12 -4.96 5.62
C THR A 198 -5.38 -4.18 4.34
N ILE A 199 -5.20 -4.82 3.18
CA ILE A 199 -5.48 -4.19 1.88
C ILE A 199 -6.97 -3.83 1.74
N PRO A 200 -7.93 -4.65 2.21
CA PRO A 200 -9.33 -4.23 2.28
C PRO A 200 -9.56 -2.97 3.12
N ASP A 201 -8.92 -2.85 4.30
CA ASP A 201 -9.04 -1.64 5.12
C ASP A 201 -8.47 -0.42 4.42
N LEU A 202 -7.31 -0.55 3.79
CA LEU A 202 -6.72 0.52 2.98
C LEU A 202 -7.64 0.93 1.82
N ALA A 203 -8.26 -0.03 1.12
CA ALA A 203 -9.18 0.25 0.02
C ALA A 203 -10.43 1.01 0.52
N ARG A 204 -11.05 0.56 1.63
CA ARG A 204 -12.16 1.27 2.26
C ARG A 204 -11.77 2.67 2.74
N ALA A 205 -10.59 2.81 3.33
CA ALA A 205 -10.03 4.09 3.73
C ALA A 205 -9.82 5.05 2.55
N MET A 206 -9.30 4.56 1.42
CA MET A 206 -9.13 5.36 0.21
C MET A 206 -10.48 5.81 -0.37
N ILE A 207 -11.49 4.97 -0.35
CA ILE A 207 -12.84 5.35 -0.79
C ILE A 207 -13.43 6.42 0.14
N ALA A 208 -13.31 6.25 1.45
CA ALA A 208 -13.80 7.22 2.43
C ALA A 208 -13.02 8.55 2.41
N ALA A 209 -11.79 8.55 1.90
CA ALA A 209 -10.98 9.75 1.75
C ALA A 209 -11.41 10.68 0.59
N ILE A 210 -12.25 10.22 -0.33
CA ILE A 210 -12.69 11.02 -1.50
C ILE A 210 -13.19 12.42 -1.09
N PRO A 211 -14.18 12.57 -0.18
CA PRO A 211 -14.71 13.88 0.20
C PRO A 211 -13.75 14.71 1.06
N LEU A 212 -12.67 14.10 1.55
CA LEU A 212 -11.65 14.77 2.37
C LEU A 212 -10.46 15.29 1.54
N ALA A 213 -10.39 14.94 0.25
CA ALA A 213 -9.34 15.41 -0.65
C ALA A 213 -9.41 16.94 -0.80
N SER A 214 -8.29 17.62 -0.63
CA SER A 214 -8.18 19.07 -0.68
C SER A 214 -6.93 19.53 -1.46
N THR A 215 -6.90 20.80 -1.85
CA THR A 215 -5.66 21.46 -2.27
C THR A 215 -4.70 21.51 -1.09
N GLY A 216 -3.43 21.18 -1.32
CA GLY A 216 -2.45 21.08 -0.25
C GLY A 216 -2.24 19.67 0.31
N ASP A 217 -2.90 18.67 -0.26
CA ASP A 217 -2.86 17.25 0.09
C ASP A 217 -3.34 16.92 1.53
N THR A 218 -4.45 16.24 1.65
CA THR A 218 -4.94 15.74 2.94
C THR A 218 -4.28 14.41 3.26
N ARG A 219 -3.45 14.38 4.30
CA ARG A 219 -2.85 13.14 4.80
C ARG A 219 -3.75 12.49 5.82
N LEU A 220 -4.04 11.21 5.65
CA LEU A 220 -4.94 10.41 6.47
C LEU A 220 -4.27 9.08 6.82
N THR A 221 -4.49 8.55 8.03
CA THR A 221 -4.03 7.20 8.37
C THR A 221 -5.13 6.17 8.10
N ALA A 222 -4.78 5.07 7.43
CA ALA A 222 -5.69 3.94 7.23
C ALA A 222 -6.01 3.29 8.60
N PRO A 223 -7.26 2.86 8.84
CA PRO A 223 -7.60 2.03 10.00
C PRO A 223 -6.66 0.82 10.05
N THR A 224 -6.01 0.63 11.19
CA THR A 224 -5.00 -0.40 11.37
C THR A 224 -5.13 -0.97 12.79
N ASP A 225 -5.28 -2.28 12.90
CA ASP A 225 -5.41 -2.95 14.20
C ASP A 225 -4.13 -2.82 15.05
N THR A 226 -4.22 -3.15 16.31
CA THR A 226 -3.12 -3.04 17.27
C THR A 226 -1.84 -3.68 16.76
N ALA A 227 -0.75 -2.93 16.80
CA ALA A 227 0.57 -3.39 16.36
C ALA A 227 1.04 -4.62 17.16
N ARG A 228 1.65 -5.58 16.47
CA ARG A 228 2.17 -6.84 17.02
C ARG A 228 3.63 -7.03 16.68
N SER A 229 4.36 -7.69 17.54
CA SER A 229 5.74 -8.07 17.21
C SER A 229 5.77 -9.17 16.14
N GLN A 230 6.86 -9.24 15.39
CA GLN A 230 7.05 -10.29 14.37
C GLN A 230 6.99 -11.69 15.00
N ARG A 231 7.41 -11.82 16.26
CA ARG A 231 7.31 -13.07 17.03
C ARG A 231 5.86 -13.44 17.32
N GLN A 232 5.02 -12.48 17.71
CA GLN A 232 3.58 -12.71 17.90
C GLN A 232 2.92 -13.08 16.58
N MET A 233 3.20 -12.35 15.51
CA MET A 233 2.69 -12.65 14.17
C MET A 233 3.07 -14.05 13.69
N ALA A 234 4.31 -14.50 13.96
CA ALA A 234 4.76 -15.85 13.62
C ALA A 234 4.03 -16.93 14.41
N ALA A 235 3.79 -16.69 15.70
CA ALA A 235 3.03 -17.61 16.57
C ALA A 235 1.58 -17.73 16.09
N ASP A 236 0.94 -16.62 15.77
CA ASP A 236 -0.44 -16.55 15.30
C ASP A 236 -0.61 -17.23 13.93
N ALA A 237 0.29 -16.99 12.98
CA ALA A 237 0.28 -17.66 11.67
C ALA A 237 0.47 -19.19 11.80
N ALA A 238 1.34 -19.65 12.70
CA ALA A 238 1.49 -21.07 12.97
C ALA A 238 0.23 -21.67 13.62
N ARG A 239 -0.38 -20.96 14.58
CA ARG A 239 -1.61 -21.38 15.28
C ARG A 239 -2.77 -21.57 14.31
N VAL A 240 -3.05 -20.58 13.45
CA VAL A 240 -4.15 -20.66 12.47
C VAL A 240 -3.93 -21.78 11.46
N ALA A 241 -2.68 -22.07 11.11
CA ALA A 241 -2.32 -23.17 10.21
C ALA A 241 -2.27 -24.55 10.91
N GLY A 242 -2.55 -24.65 12.22
CA GLY A 242 -2.45 -25.89 12.99
C GLY A 242 -1.02 -26.42 13.07
N LYS A 243 -0.02 -25.55 13.03
CA LYS A 243 1.42 -25.91 13.09
C LYS A 243 2.04 -25.56 14.43
N PRO A 244 3.07 -26.29 14.87
CA PRO A 244 3.80 -25.92 16.08
C PRO A 244 4.53 -24.59 15.86
N GLN A 245 4.49 -23.73 16.87
CA GLN A 245 5.30 -22.51 16.89
C GLN A 245 6.79 -22.89 16.85
N ARG A 246 7.55 -22.19 15.99
CA ARG A 246 9.00 -22.31 15.87
C ARG A 246 9.69 -21.01 16.27
N THR A 247 10.99 -21.10 16.51
CA THR A 247 11.80 -19.93 16.87
C THR A 247 11.81 -18.90 15.75
N THR A 248 11.62 -17.63 16.14
CA THR A 248 11.80 -16.47 15.25
C THR A 248 13.24 -15.98 15.39
N HIS A 249 13.97 -15.95 14.28
CA HIS A 249 15.38 -15.58 14.22
C HIS A 249 15.56 -14.20 13.61
N ARG A 250 16.41 -13.39 14.21
CA ARG A 250 16.81 -12.11 13.63
C ARG A 250 17.84 -12.34 12.51
N ILE A 251 17.65 -11.73 11.34
CA ILE A 251 18.64 -11.73 10.28
C ILE A 251 19.79 -10.80 10.70
N PRO A 252 21.05 -11.31 10.74
CA PRO A 252 22.20 -10.48 11.06
C PRO A 252 22.38 -9.34 10.04
N GLY A 253 22.61 -8.11 10.51
CA GLY A 253 22.78 -6.95 9.65
C GLY A 253 23.93 -7.07 8.65
N ALA A 254 24.98 -7.84 9.00
CA ALA A 254 26.12 -8.12 8.12
C ALA A 254 25.71 -8.82 6.82
N LEU A 255 24.66 -9.65 6.83
CA LEU A 255 24.18 -10.31 5.61
C LEU A 255 23.64 -9.30 4.59
N PHE A 256 22.94 -8.25 5.04
CA PHE A 256 22.49 -7.18 4.15
C PHE A 256 23.65 -6.35 3.61
N ALA A 257 24.66 -6.07 4.45
CA ALA A 257 25.85 -5.34 4.03
C ALA A 257 26.65 -6.10 2.97
N LEU A 258 26.74 -7.42 3.09
CA LEU A 258 27.43 -8.29 2.13
C LEU A 258 26.63 -8.47 0.82
N ALA A 259 25.30 -8.60 0.89
CA ALA A 259 24.44 -8.84 -0.25
C ALA A 259 24.03 -7.55 -0.99
N GLY A 260 24.00 -6.40 -0.30
CA GLY A 260 23.55 -5.12 -0.82
C GLY A 260 24.23 -4.64 -2.12
N PRO A 261 25.56 -4.79 -2.29
CA PRO A 261 26.24 -4.45 -3.53
C PRO A 261 25.73 -5.21 -4.77
N PHE A 262 25.22 -6.44 -4.57
CA PHE A 262 24.79 -7.34 -5.62
C PHE A 262 23.28 -7.39 -5.83
N SER A 263 22.50 -6.84 -4.88
CA SER A 263 21.04 -6.89 -4.91
C SER A 263 20.43 -5.55 -4.49
N PRO A 264 19.82 -4.80 -5.43
CA PRO A 264 19.09 -3.57 -5.09
C PRO A 264 18.04 -3.77 -3.98
N MET A 265 17.31 -4.89 -4.03
CA MET A 265 16.32 -5.25 -3.00
C MET A 265 16.96 -5.34 -1.59
N MET A 266 18.09 -6.06 -1.45
CA MET A 266 18.78 -6.21 -0.17
C MET A 266 19.31 -4.86 0.36
N ARG A 267 19.75 -4.00 -0.53
CA ARG A 267 20.20 -2.65 -0.20
C ARG A 267 19.05 -1.80 0.35
N GLU A 268 17.91 -1.79 -0.34
CA GLU A 268 16.74 -1.04 0.13
C GLU A 268 16.18 -1.62 1.43
N MET A 269 16.13 -2.93 1.58
CA MET A 269 15.74 -3.57 2.85
C MET A 269 16.69 -3.19 4.00
N GLN A 270 18.00 -3.05 3.74
CA GLN A 270 18.96 -2.55 4.73
C GLN A 270 18.63 -1.12 5.14
N HIS A 271 18.31 -0.25 4.19
CA HIS A 271 17.93 1.14 4.46
C HIS A 271 16.63 1.23 5.26
N GLN A 272 15.67 0.33 5.03
CA GLN A 272 14.39 0.31 5.73
C GLN A 272 14.40 -0.43 7.07
N ARG A 273 15.53 -1.05 7.47
CA ARG A 273 15.62 -1.80 8.74
C ARG A 273 15.21 -1.03 9.98
N TYR A 274 15.31 0.31 9.96
CA TYR A 274 14.93 1.14 11.11
C TYR A 274 13.45 0.97 11.51
N LEU A 275 12.57 0.70 10.55
CA LEU A 275 11.13 0.45 10.79
C LEU A 275 10.87 -0.84 11.58
N TRP A 276 11.81 -1.79 11.50
CA TRP A 276 11.72 -3.10 12.15
C TRP A 276 12.62 -3.21 13.38
N ALA A 277 13.50 -2.24 13.60
CA ALA A 277 14.42 -2.22 14.74
C ALA A 277 13.86 -1.51 15.98
N ALA A 278 12.73 -0.85 15.83
CA ALA A 278 12.02 -0.09 16.86
C ALA A 278 10.51 -0.20 16.61
N PRO A 279 9.65 0.23 17.52
CA PRO A 279 8.21 0.31 17.27
C PRO A 279 7.90 1.07 15.98
N SER A 280 6.93 0.58 15.22
CA SER A 280 6.35 1.23 14.04
C SER A 280 4.84 1.07 14.14
N VAL A 281 4.15 2.12 14.58
CA VAL A 281 2.74 2.06 14.98
C VAL A 281 1.97 3.17 14.27
N ILE A 282 0.79 2.86 13.74
CA ILE A 282 -0.16 3.84 13.22
C ILE A 282 -1.14 4.20 14.32
N VAL A 283 -1.23 5.48 14.63
CA VAL A 283 -2.23 6.03 15.56
C VAL A 283 -3.54 6.24 14.78
N PRO A 284 -4.70 5.83 15.31
CA PRO A 284 -5.99 6.10 14.69
C PRO A 284 -6.16 7.59 14.36
N GLY A 285 -6.43 7.88 13.09
CA GLY A 285 -6.64 9.23 12.58
C GLY A 285 -8.11 9.52 12.29
N ARG A 286 -8.37 10.56 11.50
CA ARG A 286 -9.71 11.08 11.19
C ARG A 286 -10.64 10.04 10.59
N LEU A 287 -10.13 9.13 9.74
CA LEU A 287 -10.95 8.07 9.16
C LEU A 287 -11.56 7.16 10.22
N THR A 288 -10.84 6.86 11.31
CA THR A 288 -11.35 6.08 12.43
C THR A 288 -12.12 6.97 13.42
N THR A 289 -11.56 8.11 13.84
CA THR A 289 -12.12 8.90 14.95
C THR A 289 -13.32 9.75 14.57
N GLU A 290 -13.40 10.23 13.32
CA GLU A 290 -14.49 11.09 12.83
C GLU A 290 -15.48 10.31 11.95
N LEU A 291 -15.01 9.36 11.12
CA LEU A 291 -15.87 8.61 10.21
C LEU A 291 -16.23 7.21 10.70
N GLY A 292 -15.68 6.77 11.85
CA GLY A 292 -16.01 5.47 12.45
C GLY A 292 -15.52 4.27 11.64
N LEU A 293 -14.51 4.42 10.78
CA LEU A 293 -13.93 3.29 10.07
C LEU A 293 -13.09 2.45 11.02
N GLU A 294 -13.56 1.27 11.35
CA GLU A 294 -12.83 0.33 12.18
C GLU A 294 -11.92 -0.58 11.34
N PRO A 295 -10.73 -0.93 11.86
CA PRO A 295 -9.87 -1.91 11.20
C PRO A 295 -10.47 -3.32 11.27
N THR A 296 -10.16 -4.15 10.28
CA THR A 296 -10.48 -5.58 10.35
C THR A 296 -9.74 -6.20 11.56
N PRO A 297 -10.45 -6.91 12.46
CA PRO A 297 -9.83 -7.58 13.60
C PRO A 297 -8.72 -8.54 13.16
N TRP A 298 -7.64 -8.62 13.93
CA TRP A 298 -6.49 -9.44 13.59
C TRP A 298 -6.82 -10.91 13.34
N GLU A 299 -7.69 -11.50 14.15
CA GLU A 299 -8.09 -12.90 13.99
C GLU A 299 -8.80 -13.13 12.65
N ASP A 300 -9.65 -12.21 12.24
CA ASP A 300 -10.34 -12.27 10.94
C ASP A 300 -9.35 -12.15 9.79
N THR A 301 -8.37 -11.24 9.92
CA THR A 301 -7.26 -11.09 8.96
C THR A 301 -6.48 -12.39 8.77
N LEU A 302 -6.18 -13.08 9.87
CA LEU A 302 -5.45 -14.36 9.84
C LEU A 302 -6.27 -15.47 9.20
N VAL A 303 -7.56 -15.55 9.54
CA VAL A 303 -8.49 -16.56 8.99
C VAL A 303 -8.65 -16.36 7.48
N GLU A 304 -8.89 -15.12 7.04
CA GLU A 304 -9.02 -14.78 5.62
C GLU A 304 -7.73 -15.11 4.84
N TRP A 305 -6.58 -14.70 5.36
CA TRP A 305 -5.29 -15.01 4.75
C TRP A 305 -5.05 -16.52 4.63
N HIS A 306 -5.31 -17.28 5.69
CA HIS A 306 -5.11 -18.74 5.69
C HIS A 306 -6.10 -19.44 4.76
N GLY A 307 -7.38 -19.05 4.77
CA GLY A 307 -8.42 -19.58 3.90
C GLY A 307 -8.13 -19.32 2.42
N GLY A 308 -7.66 -18.12 2.07
CA GLY A 308 -7.24 -17.79 0.70
C GLY A 308 -6.10 -18.67 0.18
N ARG A 309 -5.14 -19.05 1.03
CA ARG A 309 -4.05 -19.99 0.66
C ARG A 309 -4.53 -21.41 0.33
N ALA A 310 -5.62 -21.84 0.93
CA ALA A 310 -6.17 -23.16 0.65
C ALA A 310 -6.81 -23.27 -0.75
N VAL A 311 -7.22 -22.13 -1.30
CA VAL A 311 -7.89 -22.02 -2.60
C VAL A 311 -6.91 -21.79 -3.75
N ASP A 312 -5.77 -21.12 -3.50
CA ASP A 312 -4.76 -20.81 -4.54
C ASP A 312 -3.48 -21.64 -4.37
N PRO A 313 -3.28 -22.70 -5.21
CA PRO A 313 -2.10 -23.54 -5.15
C PRO A 313 -0.78 -22.83 -5.52
N ALA A 314 -0.81 -21.64 -6.13
CA ALA A 314 0.39 -20.86 -6.44
C ALA A 314 1.06 -20.26 -5.18
N HIS A 315 0.41 -20.35 -4.02
CA HIS A 315 0.95 -19.93 -2.72
C HIS A 315 1.59 -21.06 -1.90
N ARG A 316 1.71 -22.30 -2.47
CA ARG A 316 2.36 -23.44 -1.80
C ARG A 316 3.86 -23.49 -2.02
#